data_7e955efc2c8c27b320879147083fae9b
#
_entry.id   7e955efc2c8c27b320879147083fae9b
#
_cell.length_a   1.000
_cell.length_b   1.000
_cell.length_c   1.000
_cell.angle_alpha   90.00
_cell.angle_beta   90.00
_cell.angle_gamma   90.00
#
_symmetry.space_group_name_H-M   'P 1'
#
loop_
_entity.id
_entity.type
_entity.pdbx_description
1 polymer ?
#
loop_
_entity_poly.entity_id
_entity_poly.type
_entity_poly.pdbx_seq_one_letter_code
_entity_poly.pdbx_strand_id
1 'polypeptide(L)' 'MLLSYKGDNMKVKVFDEDHEKDLEDRINEFLEEHSNIIDIKYQVSVAMFSEEQIYCFSALIMYK' A
#
# COMPACT_ATOMS: atom_id res chain seq x y z
N MET A 1 -4.49 1.47 17.26
CA MET A 1 -5.71 0.72 17.41
C MET A 1 -5.48 -0.77 17.24
N LEU A 2 -6.10 -1.54 18.06
CA LEU A 2 -5.92 -2.96 18.00
C LEU A 2 -7.08 -3.63 17.29
N LEU A 3 -6.78 -4.41 16.28
CA LEU A 3 -7.78 -5.17 15.56
C LEU A 3 -7.72 -6.61 16.01
N SER A 4 -8.85 -7.10 16.44
CA SER A 4 -8.94 -8.46 16.94
C SER A 4 -9.86 -9.26 16.07
N TYR A 5 -9.41 -9.66 14.93
CA TYR A 5 -10.21 -10.46 14.03
C TYR A 5 -9.83 -11.90 14.15
N LYS A 6 -10.38 -12.54 15.13
CA LYS A 6 -10.08 -13.93 15.35
C LYS A 6 -10.76 -14.78 14.31
N GLY A 7 -10.00 -15.62 13.67
CA GLY A 7 -10.53 -16.55 12.69
C GLY A 7 -10.74 -16.01 11.31
N ASP A 8 -10.49 -14.71 11.11
CA ASP A 8 -10.69 -14.11 9.80
C ASP A 8 -9.53 -14.24 8.87
N ASN A 9 -8.36 -14.55 9.36
CA ASN A 9 -7.15 -14.67 8.55
C ASN A 9 -6.88 -13.41 7.72
N MET A 10 -7.28 -12.26 8.24
CA MET A 10 -7.05 -11.02 7.54
C MET A 10 -5.57 -10.72 7.51
N LYS A 11 -5.09 -10.28 6.36
CA LYS A 11 -3.69 -9.94 6.15
C LYS A 11 -3.57 -8.56 5.58
N VAL A 12 -2.39 -7.99 5.70
CA VAL A 12 -2.09 -6.69 5.11
C VAL A 12 -0.83 -6.80 4.29
N LYS A 13 -0.79 -6.03 3.21
CA LYS A 13 0.39 -5.91 2.38
C LYS A 13 0.68 -4.42 2.22
N VAL A 14 1.91 -4.02 2.50
CA VAL A 14 2.32 -2.62 2.43
C VAL A 14 3.31 -2.45 1.29
N PHE A 15 3.11 -1.41 0.50
CA PHE A 15 3.98 -1.06 -0.60
C PHE A 15 4.48 0.37 -0.43
N ASP A 16 5.76 0.61 -0.71
CA ASP A 16 6.36 1.94 -0.73
C ASP A 16 7.17 2.05 -2.01
N GLU A 17 6.93 3.11 -2.77
CA GLU A 17 7.68 3.34 -4.00
C GLU A 17 7.97 4.81 -4.16
N ASP A 18 9.03 5.11 -4.88
CA ASP A 18 9.43 6.49 -5.17
C ASP A 18 8.65 7.09 -6.31
N HIS A 19 8.06 6.26 -7.13
CA HIS A 19 7.33 6.70 -8.31
C HIS A 19 5.93 6.12 -8.32
N GLU A 20 4.98 6.98 -8.68
CA GLU A 20 3.58 6.61 -8.72
C GLU A 20 3.32 5.41 -9.62
N LYS A 21 3.96 5.41 -10.77
CA LYS A 21 3.75 4.32 -11.73
C LYS A 21 4.24 2.99 -11.19
N ASP A 22 5.36 3.02 -10.48
CA ASP A 22 5.90 1.80 -9.89
C ASP A 22 4.96 1.25 -8.83
N LEU A 23 4.37 2.13 -8.04
CA LEU A 23 3.42 1.70 -7.03
C LEU A 23 2.18 1.08 -7.69
N GLU A 24 1.69 1.72 -8.73
CA GLU A 24 0.53 1.23 -9.46
C GLU A 24 0.79 -0.18 -10.01
N ASP A 25 1.95 -0.38 -10.60
CA ASP A 25 2.30 -1.67 -11.17
C ASP A 25 2.37 -2.76 -10.11
N ARG A 26 2.95 -2.42 -8.95
CA ARG A 26 3.06 -3.37 -7.86
C ARG A 26 1.70 -3.73 -7.30
N ILE A 27 0.84 -2.75 -7.15
CA ILE A 27 -0.51 -3.00 -6.64
C ILE A 27 -1.28 -3.88 -7.62
N ASN A 28 -1.23 -3.57 -8.91
CA ASN A 28 -1.96 -4.33 -9.89
C ASN A 28 -1.47 -5.77 -9.97
N GLU A 29 -0.17 -5.97 -9.85
CA GLU A 29 0.40 -7.30 -9.83
C GLU A 29 -0.13 -8.10 -8.65
N PHE A 30 -0.19 -7.46 -7.49
CA PHE A 30 -0.71 -8.10 -6.30
C PHE A 30 -2.20 -8.46 -6.46
N LEU A 31 -2.97 -7.56 -7.05
CA LEU A 31 -4.40 -7.78 -7.24
C LEU A 31 -4.69 -8.93 -8.20
N GLU A 32 -3.78 -9.17 -9.12
CA GLU A 32 -3.94 -10.29 -10.05
C GLU A 32 -3.79 -11.63 -9.34
N GLU A 33 -3.02 -11.64 -8.26
CA GLU A 33 -2.75 -12.87 -7.53
C GLU A 33 -3.66 -13.11 -6.35
N HIS A 34 -4.41 -12.08 -5.95
CA HIS A 34 -5.25 -12.17 -4.76
C HIS A 34 -6.64 -11.65 -5.07
N SER A 35 -7.64 -12.45 -4.81
CA SER A 35 -9.01 -12.08 -5.16
C SER A 35 -9.84 -11.58 -3.99
N ASN A 36 -9.41 -11.82 -2.78
CA ASN A 36 -10.20 -11.43 -1.61
C ASN A 36 -9.67 -10.14 -1.00
N ILE A 37 -9.85 -9.06 -1.72
CA ILE A 37 -9.39 -7.74 -1.29
C ILE A 37 -10.50 -7.09 -0.47
N ILE A 38 -10.15 -6.65 0.72
CA ILE A 38 -11.10 -5.99 1.63
C ILE A 38 -11.07 -4.49 1.43
N ASP A 39 -9.87 -3.92 1.38
CA ASP A 39 -9.73 -2.47 1.28
C ASP A 39 -8.33 -2.12 0.81
N ILE A 40 -8.19 -0.95 0.21
CA ILE A 40 -6.92 -0.42 -0.23
C ILE A 40 -6.83 1.03 0.24
N LYS A 41 -5.77 1.37 0.95
CA LYS A 41 -5.54 2.73 1.39
C LYS A 41 -4.29 3.26 0.71
N TYR A 42 -4.37 4.46 0.20
CA TYR A 42 -3.31 5.08 -0.56
C TYR A 42 -2.87 6.37 0.13
N GLN A 43 -1.58 6.63 0.14
CA GLN A 43 -1.05 7.82 0.77
C GLN A 43 0.17 8.30 0.00
N VAL A 44 0.29 9.62 -0.11
CA VAL A 44 1.46 10.26 -0.69
C VAL A 44 2.05 11.14 0.37
N SER A 45 3.36 11.04 0.56
CA SER A 45 4.05 11.96 1.44
C SER A 45 5.21 12.59 0.68
N VAL A 46 5.61 13.77 1.11
CA VAL A 46 6.68 14.49 0.47
C VAL A 46 7.64 14.99 1.54
N ALA A 47 8.94 14.86 1.27
CA ALA A 47 9.97 15.40 2.12
C ALA A 47 10.81 16.36 1.30
N MET A 48 11.27 17.42 1.96
CA MET A 48 12.10 18.42 1.31
C MET A 48 13.52 18.31 1.86
N PHE A 49 14.48 18.15 0.96
CA PHE A 49 15.89 18.18 1.33
C PHE A 49 16.56 19.23 0.47
N SER A 50 17.01 20.31 1.10
CA SER A 50 17.54 21.45 0.38
C SER A 50 16.51 21.97 -0.60
N GLU A 51 16.79 21.84 -1.89
CA GLU A 51 15.88 22.30 -2.92
C GLU A 51 15.17 21.17 -3.62
N GLU A 52 15.34 19.96 -3.11
CA GLU A 52 14.73 18.80 -3.73
C GLU A 52 13.49 18.35 -3.00
N GLN A 53 12.49 17.92 -3.76
CA GLN A 53 11.30 17.32 -3.21
C GLN A 53 11.36 15.82 -3.46
N ILE A 54 11.23 15.07 -2.40
CA ILE A 54 11.24 13.61 -2.51
C ILE A 54 9.85 13.11 -2.17
N TYR A 55 9.24 12.39 -3.09
CA TYR A 55 7.91 11.84 -2.90
C TYR A 55 8.00 10.38 -2.51
N CYS A 56 7.12 9.98 -1.63
CA CYS A 56 6.97 8.58 -1.28
C CYS A 56 5.51 8.22 -1.46
N PHE A 57 5.27 7.23 -2.29
CA PHE A 57 3.92 6.76 -2.58
C PHE A 57 3.73 5.43 -1.88
N SER A 58 2.72 5.35 -1.06
CA SER A 58 2.49 4.17 -0.22
C SER A 58 1.09 3.65 -0.40
N ALA A 59 0.94 2.35 -0.23
CA ALA A 59 -0.38 1.74 -0.24
C ALA A 59 -0.41 0.61 0.77
N LEU A 60 -1.57 0.43 1.38
CA LEU A 60 -1.82 -0.67 2.28
C LEU A 60 -3.02 -1.42 1.74
N ILE A 61 -2.83 -2.71 1.51
CA ILE A 61 -3.91 -3.56 1.03
C ILE A 61 -4.29 -4.54 2.12
N MET A 62 -5.58 -4.54 2.46
CA MET A 62 -6.12 -5.50 3.41
C MET A 62 -6.80 -6.59 2.61
N TYR A 63 -6.46 -7.82 2.92
CA TYR A 63 -6.98 -8.96 2.14
C TYR A 63 -7.06 -10.21 3.00
N LYS A 64 -7.67 -11.22 2.45
CA LYS A 64 -7.77 -12.52 3.12
C LYS A 64 -7.06 -13.59 2.34
#